data_aa73bcd9e9d8c3716853defb59c4aaa4
#
_entry.id   aa73bcd9e9d8c3716853defb59c4aaa4
#
_cell.length_a   1.000
_cell.length_b   1.000
_cell.length_c   1.000
_cell.angle_alpha   90.00
_cell.angle_beta   90.00
_cell.angle_gamma   90.00
#
_symmetry.space_group_name_H-M   'P 1'
#
loop_
_entity.id
_entity.type
_entity.pdbx_description
1 polymer ?
#
loop_
_entity_poly.entity_id
_entity_poly.type
_entity_poly.pdbx_seq_one_letter_code
_entity_poly.pdbx_strand_id
1 'polypeptide(L)'
;MQKRIRIVSVGIVLVILLIGIIVMNNNSNNKYSFTQDGIKYALTLDGNEVTSFPSKGMYKAQVTCVGADGRWLYDDWKLAIENITSDDVTCDIKFETIPKTYLNDYIISLSGKTQGTGKVVNENGYRYEGKNPNNYIWFNNEYWRIIGVFDSASHGQSNKNLVKIIRDDVLDGLVWDKSNTNDWTASSLKSLLNGAYYKAQDGTSSGYCYGYSTTATANCDYTKKGIQSGYRGMIANVTWHLGGYSSTSATSSAF
;
A
#
# COMPACT_ATOMS: atom_id res chain seq x y z
N MET A 1 12.02 -36.18 12.80
CA MET A 1 10.62 -35.75 12.97
C MET A 1 10.20 -34.89 11.78
N GLN A 2 9.39 -35.45 10.86
CA GLN A 2 8.90 -34.69 9.70
C GLN A 2 7.79 -33.76 10.18
N LYS A 3 8.00 -32.44 10.07
CA LYS A 3 6.94 -31.44 10.31
C LYS A 3 5.88 -31.59 9.22
N ARG A 4 4.68 -32.02 9.61
CA ARG A 4 3.54 -32.07 8.69
C ARG A 4 2.92 -30.67 8.63
N ILE A 5 3.02 -30.02 7.47
CA ILE A 5 2.35 -28.75 7.19
C ILE A 5 1.09 -29.08 6.42
N ARG A 6 -0.07 -28.73 6.95
CA ARG A 6 -1.33 -28.76 6.19
C ARG A 6 -1.72 -27.32 5.83
N ILE A 7 -1.85 -27.07 4.55
CA ILE A 7 -2.28 -25.78 4.01
C ILE A 7 -3.71 -25.93 3.55
N VAL A 8 -4.62 -25.23 4.18
CA VAL A 8 -6.03 -25.15 3.75
C VAL A 8 -6.18 -23.98 2.79
N SER A 9 -6.24 -24.25 1.50
CA SER A 9 -6.43 -23.23 0.49
C SER A 9 -7.92 -22.98 0.28
N VAL A 10 -8.34 -21.72 0.42
CA VAL A 10 -9.64 -21.27 -0.05
C VAL A 10 -9.56 -21.13 -1.56
N GLY A 11 -9.80 -22.23 -2.30
CA GLY A 11 -9.88 -22.21 -3.75
C GLY A 11 -11.05 -21.34 -4.20
N ILE A 12 -10.85 -20.63 -5.31
CA ILE A 12 -11.92 -20.01 -6.08
C ILE A 12 -12.97 -21.07 -6.35
N VAL A 13 -14.17 -20.91 -5.78
CA VAL A 13 -15.28 -21.83 -5.94
C VAL A 13 -15.76 -21.75 -7.37
N LEU A 14 -15.34 -22.69 -8.17
CA LEU A 14 -16.14 -23.12 -9.31
C LEU A 14 -17.38 -23.79 -8.73
N VAL A 15 -18.54 -23.23 -8.99
CA VAL A 15 -19.84 -23.71 -8.52
C VAL A 15 -20.04 -25.15 -9.01
N ILE A 16 -19.78 -26.13 -8.17
CA ILE A 16 -20.34 -27.46 -8.28
C ILE A 16 -21.36 -27.57 -7.15
N LEU A 17 -22.63 -27.52 -7.52
CA LEU A 17 -23.76 -27.85 -6.67
C LEU A 17 -23.59 -29.30 -6.17
N LEU A 18 -23.00 -29.47 -5.01
CA LEU A 18 -23.21 -30.66 -4.20
C LEU A 18 -24.11 -30.22 -3.05
N ILE A 19 -25.36 -30.62 -3.15
CA ILE A 19 -26.35 -30.55 -2.08
C ILE A 19 -25.86 -31.46 -0.95
N GLY A 20 -25.07 -30.89 -0.06
CA GLY A 20 -24.76 -31.48 1.23
C GLY A 20 -25.94 -31.22 2.15
N ILE A 21 -26.67 -32.28 2.52
CA ILE A 21 -27.73 -32.23 3.53
C ILE A 21 -27.14 -31.68 4.82
N ILE A 22 -27.45 -30.43 5.15
CA ILE A 22 -27.20 -29.86 6.46
C ILE A 22 -28.17 -30.56 7.43
N VAL A 23 -27.70 -31.56 8.13
CA VAL A 23 -28.39 -32.08 9.30
C VAL A 23 -28.21 -31.03 10.39
N MET A 24 -29.20 -30.15 10.53
CA MET A 24 -29.30 -29.27 11.69
C MET A 24 -29.59 -30.12 12.93
N ASN A 25 -28.55 -30.53 13.59
CA ASN A 25 -28.64 -31.12 14.91
C ASN A 25 -28.77 -29.98 15.93
N ASN A 26 -30.00 -29.65 16.34
CA ASN A 26 -30.29 -28.71 17.41
C ASN A 26 -29.78 -29.27 18.75
N ASN A 27 -28.49 -29.21 18.96
CA ASN A 27 -27.90 -29.38 20.29
C ASN A 27 -27.14 -28.10 20.64
N SER A 28 -27.63 -27.40 21.62
CA SER A 28 -27.32 -26.01 22.03
C SER A 28 -25.91 -25.79 22.59
N ASN A 29 -24.89 -26.52 22.14
CA ASN A 29 -23.50 -26.34 22.57
C ASN A 29 -22.44 -26.51 21.46
N ASN A 30 -22.82 -26.50 20.19
CA ASN A 30 -21.82 -26.68 19.14
C ASN A 30 -21.28 -25.31 18.68
N LYS A 31 -20.21 -24.86 19.32
CA LYS A 31 -19.49 -23.61 19.03
C LYS A 31 -18.93 -23.56 17.61
N TYR A 32 -18.75 -24.72 16.94
CA TYR A 32 -18.05 -24.80 15.66
C TYR A 32 -19.04 -24.84 14.49
N SER A 33 -18.87 -23.90 13.57
CA SER A 33 -19.81 -23.66 12.47
C SER A 33 -19.61 -24.58 11.26
N PHE A 34 -18.38 -25.12 11.06
CA PHE A 34 -18.14 -26.10 9.99
C PHE A 34 -16.86 -26.91 10.27
N THR A 35 -16.69 -28.02 9.50
CA THR A 35 -15.50 -28.88 9.53
C THR A 35 -14.92 -28.99 8.13
N GLN A 36 -13.62 -28.82 8.00
CA GLN A 36 -12.89 -29.01 6.76
C GLN A 36 -11.55 -29.73 7.07
N ASP A 37 -11.21 -30.75 6.29
CA ASP A 37 -9.97 -31.53 6.45
C ASP A 37 -9.72 -32.08 7.88
N GLY A 38 -10.81 -32.42 8.58
CA GLY A 38 -10.78 -32.93 9.96
C GLY A 38 -10.61 -31.86 11.03
N ILE A 39 -10.59 -30.56 10.66
CA ILE A 39 -10.48 -29.44 11.58
C ILE A 39 -11.85 -28.79 11.76
N LYS A 40 -12.25 -28.55 13.02
CA LYS A 40 -13.48 -27.86 13.36
C LYS A 40 -13.22 -26.36 13.52
N TYR A 41 -14.05 -25.55 12.89
CA TYR A 41 -13.91 -24.09 12.88
C TYR A 41 -15.09 -23.40 13.54
N ALA A 42 -14.81 -22.44 14.40
CA ALA A 42 -15.74 -21.39 14.83
C ALA A 42 -15.27 -20.09 14.17
N LEU A 43 -16.12 -19.52 13.31
CA LEU A 43 -15.80 -18.28 12.59
C LEU A 43 -16.70 -17.14 13.03
N THR A 44 -16.11 -15.97 13.22
CA THR A 44 -16.87 -14.75 13.43
C THR A 44 -16.34 -13.63 12.53
N LEU A 45 -17.26 -12.79 12.05
CA LEU A 45 -17.00 -11.55 11.34
C LEU A 45 -17.71 -10.41 12.08
N ASP A 46 -16.92 -9.46 12.60
CA ASP A 46 -17.42 -8.34 13.42
C ASP A 46 -18.33 -8.81 14.57
N GLY A 47 -17.94 -9.92 15.22
CA GLY A 47 -18.67 -10.54 16.32
C GLY A 47 -19.85 -11.42 15.95
N ASN A 48 -20.25 -11.48 14.69
CA ASN A 48 -21.34 -12.35 14.20
C ASN A 48 -20.78 -13.68 13.70
N GLU A 49 -21.45 -14.78 14.03
CA GLU A 49 -21.08 -16.10 13.50
C GLU A 49 -21.27 -16.16 11.99
N VAL A 50 -20.29 -16.75 11.29
CA VAL A 50 -20.33 -16.99 9.85
C VAL A 50 -19.91 -18.44 9.54
N THR A 51 -20.40 -18.96 8.41
CA THR A 51 -20.18 -20.36 8.02
C THR A 51 -19.11 -20.54 6.95
N SER A 52 -18.46 -19.47 6.53
CA SER A 52 -17.38 -19.49 5.55
C SER A 52 -16.40 -18.36 5.81
N PHE A 53 -15.17 -18.51 5.34
CA PHE A 53 -14.18 -17.43 5.37
C PHE A 53 -14.66 -16.25 4.52
N PRO A 54 -14.46 -15.00 4.99
CA PRO A 54 -14.82 -13.83 4.20
C PRO A 54 -13.95 -13.76 2.93
N SER A 55 -14.48 -13.12 1.89
CA SER A 55 -13.69 -12.82 0.69
C SER A 55 -12.49 -11.96 1.03
N LYS A 56 -11.42 -12.03 0.24
CA LYS A 56 -10.23 -11.20 0.46
C LYS A 56 -10.62 -9.72 0.58
N GLY A 57 -10.24 -9.11 1.69
CA GLY A 57 -10.64 -7.74 2.03
C GLY A 57 -9.78 -7.17 3.15
N MET A 58 -10.20 -6.02 3.68
CA MET A 58 -9.51 -5.33 4.77
C MET A 58 -10.05 -5.85 6.11
N TYR A 59 -9.42 -6.92 6.61
CA TYR A 59 -9.76 -7.51 7.90
C TYR A 59 -8.52 -7.72 8.74
N LYS A 60 -8.69 -7.63 10.06
CA LYS A 60 -7.76 -8.16 11.04
C LYS A 60 -8.24 -9.56 11.42
N ALA A 61 -7.43 -10.56 11.26
CA ALA A 61 -7.73 -11.93 11.66
C ALA A 61 -6.99 -12.28 12.95
N GLN A 62 -7.70 -12.87 13.90
CA GLN A 62 -7.17 -13.50 15.07
C GLN A 62 -7.49 -14.98 15.01
N VAL A 63 -6.48 -15.83 15.09
CA VAL A 63 -6.61 -17.30 15.05
C VAL A 63 -6.17 -17.87 16.39
N THR A 64 -6.98 -18.74 16.97
CA THR A 64 -6.64 -19.50 18.16
C THR A 64 -7.05 -20.94 17.94
N CYS A 65 -6.09 -21.86 17.94
CA CYS A 65 -6.38 -23.28 17.75
C CYS A 65 -6.02 -24.07 19.02
N VAL A 66 -6.74 -25.18 19.22
CA VAL A 66 -6.43 -26.23 20.19
C VAL A 66 -6.00 -27.46 19.42
N GLY A 67 -4.89 -28.07 19.81
CA GLY A 67 -4.30 -29.22 19.11
C GLY A 67 -3.43 -28.89 17.91
N ALA A 68 -3.22 -27.60 17.62
CA ALA A 68 -2.34 -27.13 16.55
C ALA A 68 -1.98 -25.65 16.72
N ASP A 69 -0.99 -25.19 15.97
CA ASP A 69 -0.72 -23.75 15.78
C ASP A 69 -1.43 -23.27 14.52
N GLY A 70 -2.23 -22.20 14.66
CA GLY A 70 -2.97 -21.60 13.54
C GLY A 70 -2.56 -20.16 13.31
N ARG A 71 -2.42 -19.76 12.05
CA ARG A 71 -2.21 -18.36 11.66
C ARG A 71 -2.85 -18.02 10.33
N TRP A 72 -3.31 -16.77 10.18
CA TRP A 72 -3.87 -16.26 8.94
C TRP A 72 -2.76 -15.71 8.03
N LEU A 73 -2.71 -16.19 6.79
CA LEU A 73 -1.78 -15.72 5.75
C LEU A 73 -2.49 -14.71 4.86
N TYR A 74 -2.21 -13.42 5.06
CA TYR A 74 -2.90 -12.33 4.37
C TYR A 74 -2.61 -12.28 2.87
N ASP A 75 -1.38 -12.59 2.46
CA ASP A 75 -0.98 -12.57 1.04
C ASP A 75 -1.76 -13.61 0.23
N ASP A 76 -1.82 -14.81 0.75
CA ASP A 76 -2.50 -15.95 0.13
C ASP A 76 -3.98 -16.04 0.49
N TRP A 77 -4.44 -15.24 1.45
CA TRP A 77 -5.79 -15.23 2.00
C TRP A 77 -6.26 -16.62 2.45
N LYS A 78 -5.48 -17.24 3.30
CA LYS A 78 -5.71 -18.60 3.78
C LYS A 78 -5.28 -18.80 5.23
N LEU A 79 -5.85 -19.83 5.87
CA LEU A 79 -5.43 -20.33 7.16
C LEU A 79 -4.28 -21.31 6.99
N ALA A 80 -3.19 -21.10 7.71
CA ALA A 80 -2.12 -22.08 7.85
C ALA A 80 -2.24 -22.76 9.22
N ILE A 81 -2.18 -24.09 9.22
CA ILE A 81 -2.17 -24.94 10.42
C ILE A 81 -0.85 -25.69 10.46
N GLU A 82 -0.13 -25.52 11.55
CA GLU A 82 1.20 -26.11 11.75
C GLU A 82 1.25 -26.84 13.11
N ASN A 83 2.26 -27.64 13.35
CA ASN A 83 2.53 -28.31 14.62
C ASN A 83 1.29 -29.04 15.21
N ILE A 84 0.63 -29.85 14.39
CA ILE A 84 -0.57 -30.61 14.82
C ILE A 84 -0.16 -31.63 15.88
N THR A 85 -0.76 -31.52 17.06
CA THR A 85 -0.49 -32.35 18.25
C THR A 85 -1.66 -33.24 18.65
N SER A 86 -2.82 -33.10 18.00
CA SER A 86 -4.04 -33.84 18.29
C SER A 86 -4.76 -34.21 16.99
N ASP A 87 -5.48 -35.33 17.01
CA ASP A 87 -6.39 -35.70 15.91
C ASP A 87 -7.69 -34.87 15.90
N ASP A 88 -8.03 -34.23 17.03
CA ASP A 88 -9.20 -33.34 17.17
C ASP A 88 -8.72 -31.87 17.26
N VAL A 89 -8.46 -31.27 16.11
CA VAL A 89 -8.08 -29.87 16.04
C VAL A 89 -9.30 -28.99 15.93
N THR A 90 -9.36 -27.98 16.79
CA THR A 90 -10.42 -26.96 16.76
C THR A 90 -9.80 -25.56 16.68
N CYS A 91 -10.36 -24.70 15.82
CA CYS A 91 -9.87 -23.33 15.66
C CYS A 91 -10.99 -22.30 15.78
N ASP A 92 -10.78 -21.31 16.63
CA ASP A 92 -11.56 -20.07 16.68
C ASP A 92 -10.89 -19.02 15.81
N ILE A 93 -11.59 -18.49 14.83
CA ILE A 93 -11.07 -17.49 13.92
C ILE A 93 -12.00 -16.29 13.93
N LYS A 94 -11.47 -15.15 14.34
CA LYS A 94 -12.20 -13.89 14.40
C LYS A 94 -11.68 -12.95 13.34
N PHE A 95 -12.56 -12.48 12.48
CA PHE A 95 -12.30 -11.40 11.54
C PHE A 95 -12.97 -10.13 12.04
N GLU A 96 -12.20 -9.05 12.08
CA GLU A 96 -12.70 -7.70 12.35
C GLU A 96 -12.48 -6.85 11.12
N THR A 97 -13.54 -6.22 10.62
CA THR A 97 -13.43 -5.28 9.49
C THR A 97 -12.53 -4.10 9.88
N ILE A 98 -11.47 -3.88 9.13
CA ILE A 98 -10.65 -2.69 9.28
C ILE A 98 -11.40 -1.54 8.57
N PRO A 99 -11.84 -0.51 9.31
CA PRO A 99 -12.50 0.64 8.70
C PRO A 99 -11.61 1.25 7.62
N LYS A 100 -12.20 1.55 6.47
CA LYS A 100 -11.48 2.24 5.39
C LYS A 100 -11.10 3.63 5.87
N THR A 101 -9.86 3.78 6.25
CA THR A 101 -9.27 5.09 6.59
C THR A 101 -8.46 5.56 5.39
N TYR A 102 -8.74 6.76 4.90
CA TYR A 102 -7.90 7.36 3.87
C TYR A 102 -6.52 7.68 4.45
N LEU A 103 -5.47 7.53 3.63
CA LEU A 103 -4.09 7.72 4.08
C LEU A 103 -3.83 9.11 4.67
N ASN A 104 -4.41 10.15 4.10
CA ASN A 104 -4.35 11.52 4.62
C ASN A 104 -4.94 11.60 6.04
N ASP A 105 -6.15 11.03 6.27
CA ASP A 105 -6.82 11.07 7.57
C ASP A 105 -6.06 10.27 8.62
N TYR A 106 -5.50 9.13 8.20
CA TYR A 106 -4.62 8.34 9.07
C TYR A 106 -3.39 9.15 9.51
N ILE A 107 -2.68 9.80 8.58
CA ILE A 107 -1.50 10.61 8.91
C ILE A 107 -1.87 11.77 9.83
N ILE A 108 -2.99 12.46 9.55
CA ILE A 108 -3.49 13.54 10.41
C ILE A 108 -3.74 13.04 11.84
N SER A 109 -4.31 11.84 11.98
CA SER A 109 -4.56 11.23 13.30
C SER A 109 -3.30 10.89 14.09
N LEU A 110 -2.15 10.85 13.44
CA LEU A 110 -0.84 10.62 14.06
C LEU A 110 -0.19 11.90 14.61
N SER A 111 -0.82 13.06 14.45
CA SER A 111 -0.28 14.34 14.94
C SER A 111 0.12 14.27 16.41
N GLY A 112 1.35 14.66 16.71
CA GLY A 112 1.96 14.58 18.05
C GLY A 112 2.36 13.18 18.52
N LYS A 113 2.02 12.11 17.78
CA LYS A 113 2.37 10.74 18.16
C LYS A 113 3.73 10.33 17.62
N THR A 114 4.48 9.54 18.41
CA THR A 114 5.76 8.98 18.00
C THR A 114 5.58 8.02 16.82
N GLN A 115 6.47 8.13 15.83
CA GLN A 115 6.51 7.29 14.64
C GLN A 115 7.96 6.85 14.38
N GLY A 116 8.32 5.64 14.79
CA GLY A 116 9.71 5.19 14.76
C GLY A 116 10.59 6.08 15.66
N THR A 117 11.67 6.65 15.11
CA THR A 117 12.52 7.64 15.79
C THR A 117 12.14 9.09 15.48
N GLY A 118 10.87 9.31 15.12
CA GLY A 118 10.33 10.62 14.78
C GLY A 118 8.89 10.77 15.24
N LYS A 119 8.21 11.76 14.70
CA LYS A 119 6.81 12.09 14.99
C LYS A 119 6.15 12.76 13.80
N VAL A 120 4.81 12.86 13.83
CA VAL A 120 4.06 13.74 12.94
C VAL A 120 3.81 15.06 13.65
N VAL A 121 4.22 16.16 13.04
CA VAL A 121 3.97 17.54 13.52
C VAL A 121 3.01 18.26 12.60
N ASN A 122 2.27 19.23 13.14
CA ASN A 122 1.39 20.07 12.36
C ASN A 122 1.99 21.49 12.25
N GLU A 123 2.86 21.63 11.24
CA GLU A 123 3.54 22.88 10.90
C GLU A 123 3.54 23.07 9.39
N ASN A 124 2.69 23.97 8.88
CA ASN A 124 2.46 24.14 7.43
C ASN A 124 2.13 22.80 6.73
N GLY A 125 1.17 22.05 7.28
CA GLY A 125 0.81 20.70 6.94
C GLY A 125 1.28 19.69 7.99
N TYR A 126 0.74 18.46 7.92
CA TYR A 126 1.11 17.36 8.81
C TYR A 126 2.33 16.64 8.26
N ARG A 127 3.49 16.89 8.85
CA ARG A 127 4.79 16.44 8.34
C ARG A 127 5.42 15.38 9.23
N TYR A 128 6.09 14.43 8.61
CA TYR A 128 6.96 13.51 9.35
C TYR A 128 8.30 14.18 9.63
N GLU A 129 8.72 14.15 10.88
CA GLU A 129 10.00 14.67 11.37
C GLU A 129 10.77 13.61 12.14
N GLY A 130 12.09 13.76 12.20
CA GLY A 130 12.99 12.89 12.95
C GLY A 130 14.00 12.17 12.07
N LYS A 131 14.91 11.43 12.73
CA LYS A 131 16.01 10.75 12.05
C LYS A 131 15.53 9.61 11.14
N ASN A 132 14.56 8.84 11.60
CA ASN A 132 13.99 7.71 10.85
C ASN A 132 12.53 7.47 11.28
N PRO A 133 11.60 8.33 10.88
CA PRO A 133 10.17 8.14 11.17
C PRO A 133 9.59 6.97 10.34
N ASN A 134 8.50 6.38 10.82
CA ASN A 134 7.76 5.35 10.09
C ASN A 134 6.92 5.96 8.97
N ASN A 135 7.56 6.51 7.95
CA ASN A 135 6.92 7.22 6.85
C ASN A 135 7.06 6.53 5.48
N TYR A 136 7.25 5.24 5.46
CA TYR A 136 7.33 4.47 4.23
C TYR A 136 5.96 4.07 3.72
N ILE A 137 5.80 4.09 2.40
CA ILE A 137 4.64 3.59 1.68
C ILE A 137 5.09 2.78 0.47
N TRP A 138 4.40 1.66 0.21
CA TRP A 138 4.58 0.90 -1.01
C TRP A 138 3.71 1.50 -2.11
N PHE A 139 4.32 2.09 -3.12
CA PHE A 139 3.65 2.71 -4.24
C PHE A 139 4.43 2.44 -5.52
N ASN A 140 3.76 2.14 -6.61
CA ASN A 140 4.37 1.86 -7.91
C ASN A 140 5.43 0.73 -7.87
N ASN A 141 5.18 -0.34 -7.08
CA ASN A 141 6.04 -1.50 -6.87
C ASN A 141 7.43 -1.18 -6.26
N GLU A 142 7.54 -0.10 -5.53
CA GLU A 142 8.75 0.32 -4.82
C GLU A 142 8.42 1.10 -3.55
N TYR A 143 9.41 1.32 -2.70
CA TYR A 143 9.24 2.14 -1.50
C TYR A 143 9.33 3.63 -1.82
N TRP A 144 8.40 4.37 -1.23
CA TRP A 144 8.36 5.83 -1.22
C TRP A 144 8.32 6.32 0.22
N ARG A 145 8.78 7.55 0.42
CA ARG A 145 8.70 8.24 1.72
C ARG A 145 7.55 9.23 1.68
N ILE A 146 6.73 9.20 2.71
CA ILE A 146 5.70 10.22 2.92
C ILE A 146 6.37 11.45 3.50
N ILE A 147 6.26 12.59 2.82
CA ILE A 147 6.71 13.89 3.31
C ILE A 147 5.69 14.43 4.31
N GLY A 148 4.40 14.37 3.96
CA GLY A 148 3.32 14.84 4.80
C GLY A 148 1.99 14.93 4.08
N VAL A 149 1.02 15.52 4.77
CA VAL A 149 -0.32 15.86 4.25
C VAL A 149 -0.46 17.36 4.21
N PHE A 150 -0.91 17.86 3.08
CA PHE A 150 -1.02 19.29 2.79
C PHE A 150 -2.43 19.64 2.33
N ASP A 151 -2.86 20.84 2.66
CA ASP A 151 -4.18 21.36 2.34
C ASP A 151 -4.25 22.07 0.98
N SER A 152 -5.43 22.57 0.64
CA SER A 152 -5.68 23.26 -0.62
C SER A 152 -4.85 24.55 -0.81
N ALA A 153 -4.43 25.21 0.26
CA ALA A 153 -3.57 26.40 0.17
C ALA A 153 -2.18 26.04 -0.37
N SER A 154 -1.71 24.84 -0.05
CA SER A 154 -0.40 24.35 -0.46
C SER A 154 -0.36 23.81 -1.89
N HIS A 155 -1.47 23.33 -2.47
CA HIS A 155 -1.47 22.61 -3.75
C HIS A 155 -2.60 22.98 -4.71
N GLY A 156 -3.45 23.93 -4.37
CA GLY A 156 -4.50 24.49 -5.24
C GLY A 156 -5.76 23.64 -5.45
N GLN A 157 -5.81 22.40 -4.94
CA GLN A 157 -7.00 21.53 -5.06
C GLN A 157 -7.98 21.81 -3.92
N SER A 158 -9.11 22.42 -4.24
CA SER A 158 -10.12 22.83 -3.25
C SER A 158 -10.63 21.65 -2.41
N ASN A 159 -10.76 21.88 -1.10
CA ASN A 159 -11.34 20.95 -0.13
C ASN A 159 -10.69 19.56 -0.10
N LYS A 160 -9.40 19.47 -0.38
CA LYS A 160 -8.64 18.22 -0.33
C LYS A 160 -7.40 18.36 0.54
N ASN A 161 -7.15 17.32 1.31
CA ASN A 161 -5.88 17.09 1.97
C ASN A 161 -5.14 16.03 1.18
N LEU A 162 -4.01 16.36 0.56
CA LEU A 162 -3.25 15.46 -0.29
C LEU A 162 -1.96 15.01 0.40
N VAL A 163 -1.64 13.73 0.20
CA VAL A 163 -0.38 13.15 0.67
C VAL A 163 0.71 13.44 -0.34
N LYS A 164 1.80 14.08 0.09
CA LYS A 164 3.00 14.27 -0.71
C LYS A 164 4.00 13.17 -0.40
N ILE A 165 4.47 12.49 -1.44
CA ILE A 165 5.46 11.41 -1.34
C ILE A 165 6.68 11.72 -2.20
N ILE A 166 7.80 11.09 -1.87
CA ILE A 166 9.04 11.12 -2.64
C ILE A 166 9.59 9.70 -2.73
N ARG A 167 10.21 9.32 -3.82
CA ARG A 167 10.89 8.02 -3.92
C ARG A 167 11.93 7.88 -2.81
N ASP A 168 12.04 6.69 -2.25
CA ASP A 168 13.10 6.39 -1.28
C ASP A 168 14.46 6.30 -1.99
N ASP A 169 14.51 5.66 -3.15
CA ASP A 169 15.69 5.57 -3.99
C ASP A 169 15.77 6.69 -5.04
N VAL A 170 16.97 7.08 -5.40
CA VAL A 170 17.21 8.01 -6.50
C VAL A 170 16.81 7.38 -7.84
N LEU A 171 16.33 8.19 -8.75
CA LEU A 171 15.95 7.73 -10.08
C LEU A 171 17.19 7.52 -10.97
N ASP A 172 17.98 8.57 -11.12
CA ASP A 172 19.28 8.61 -11.83
C ASP A 172 19.94 9.98 -11.65
N GLY A 173 21.18 10.12 -12.10
CA GLY A 173 21.88 11.41 -12.22
C GLY A 173 21.45 12.14 -13.49
N LEU A 174 20.38 12.93 -13.40
CA LEU A 174 19.80 13.68 -14.53
C LEU A 174 20.16 15.16 -14.46
N VAL A 175 20.46 15.75 -15.60
CA VAL A 175 20.64 17.21 -15.69
C VAL A 175 19.28 17.91 -15.62
N TRP A 176 19.25 19.07 -14.94
CA TRP A 176 18.04 19.88 -14.83
C TRP A 176 17.51 20.33 -16.21
N ASP A 177 18.39 20.91 -17.01
CA ASP A 177 18.06 21.31 -18.37
C ASP A 177 19.26 21.28 -19.30
N LYS A 178 19.04 20.83 -20.54
CA LYS A 178 20.07 20.74 -21.59
C LYS A 178 20.58 22.09 -22.08
N SER A 179 19.75 23.13 -21.94
CA SER A 179 20.05 24.50 -22.44
C SER A 179 20.39 25.46 -21.28
N ASN A 180 20.63 24.93 -20.08
CA ASN A 180 20.92 25.69 -18.86
C ASN A 180 19.81 26.70 -18.48
N THR A 181 18.56 26.44 -18.85
CA THR A 181 17.45 27.26 -18.34
C THR A 181 17.21 26.95 -16.86
N ASN A 182 16.91 27.98 -16.10
CA ASN A 182 16.53 27.85 -14.70
C ASN A 182 15.01 27.83 -14.50
N ASP A 183 14.27 27.74 -15.59
CA ASP A 183 12.79 27.65 -15.59
C ASP A 183 12.36 26.19 -15.61
N TRP A 184 11.66 25.75 -14.55
CA TRP A 184 11.10 24.41 -14.47
C TRP A 184 10.15 24.11 -15.63
N THR A 185 9.33 25.08 -16.02
CA THR A 185 8.29 24.87 -17.04
C THR A 185 8.88 24.52 -18.41
N ALA A 186 10.08 25.02 -18.72
CA ALA A 186 10.83 24.79 -19.95
C ALA A 186 11.89 23.68 -19.83
N SER A 187 12.14 23.14 -18.62
CA SER A 187 13.28 22.26 -18.40
C SER A 187 13.13 20.89 -19.08
N SER A 188 14.27 20.34 -19.50
CA SER A 188 14.37 18.99 -20.05
C SER A 188 13.93 17.94 -19.02
N LEU A 189 14.30 18.15 -17.75
CA LEU A 189 13.94 17.23 -16.65
C LEU A 189 12.41 17.14 -16.47
N LYS A 190 11.69 18.27 -16.46
CA LYS A 190 10.24 18.27 -16.41
C LYS A 190 9.64 17.48 -17.57
N SER A 191 10.11 17.74 -18.79
CA SER A 191 9.62 17.08 -20.00
C SER A 191 9.84 15.57 -19.96
N LEU A 192 10.99 15.13 -19.44
CA LEU A 192 11.33 13.73 -19.27
C LEU A 192 10.45 13.05 -18.19
N LEU A 193 10.29 13.70 -17.03
CA LEU A 193 9.54 13.14 -15.90
C LEU A 193 8.03 13.08 -16.20
N ASN A 194 7.45 14.14 -16.74
CA ASN A 194 6.02 14.17 -17.08
C ASN A 194 5.69 13.41 -18.37
N GLY A 195 6.69 13.13 -19.18
CA GLY A 195 6.59 12.31 -20.38
C GLY A 195 6.86 10.84 -20.11
N ALA A 196 8.10 10.42 -20.36
CA ALA A 196 8.48 9.01 -20.37
C ALA A 196 8.39 8.37 -18.97
N TYR A 197 8.84 9.04 -17.90
CA TYR A 197 8.77 8.48 -16.56
C TYR A 197 7.31 8.32 -16.08
N TYR A 198 6.48 9.35 -16.22
CA TYR A 198 5.06 9.28 -15.82
C TYR A 198 4.28 8.22 -16.60
N LYS A 199 4.63 8.03 -17.88
CA LYS A 199 3.96 7.08 -18.77
C LYS A 199 4.56 5.67 -18.75
N ALA A 200 5.61 5.43 -17.98
CA ALA A 200 6.39 4.19 -17.97
C ALA A 200 6.82 3.79 -19.41
N GLN A 201 7.48 4.70 -20.10
CA GLN A 201 7.97 4.54 -21.47
C GLN A 201 9.48 4.67 -21.53
N ASP A 202 10.07 4.16 -22.62
CA ASP A 202 11.47 4.46 -22.92
C ASP A 202 11.62 5.93 -23.34
N GLY A 203 12.36 6.68 -22.54
CA GLY A 203 12.66 8.09 -22.74
C GLY A 203 14.03 8.34 -23.33
N THR A 204 14.80 7.30 -23.66
CA THR A 204 16.19 7.42 -24.14
C THR A 204 16.30 8.28 -25.40
N SER A 205 15.35 8.14 -26.34
CA SER A 205 15.30 8.90 -27.60
C SER A 205 14.41 10.14 -27.53
N SER A 206 13.97 10.57 -26.35
CA SER A 206 13.00 11.68 -26.18
C SER A 206 13.57 13.07 -26.51
N GLY A 207 14.88 13.22 -26.60
CA GLY A 207 15.56 14.51 -26.67
C GLY A 207 15.65 15.25 -25.33
N TYR A 208 15.26 14.59 -24.22
CA TYR A 208 15.29 15.13 -22.85
C TYR A 208 16.13 14.29 -21.89
N CYS A 209 16.68 13.16 -22.36
CA CYS A 209 17.48 12.22 -21.55
C CYS A 209 18.94 12.62 -21.50
N TYR A 210 19.31 13.45 -20.53
CA TYR A 210 20.69 13.93 -20.32
C TYR A 210 21.15 13.63 -18.90
N GLY A 211 22.38 13.08 -18.78
CA GLY A 211 23.03 12.81 -17.51
C GLY A 211 24.27 13.70 -17.34
N TYR A 212 24.60 14.11 -16.16
CA TYR A 212 25.79 14.89 -15.72
C TYR A 212 26.21 16.08 -16.61
N SER A 213 25.93 16.05 -17.89
CA SER A 213 26.16 17.14 -18.83
C SER A 213 25.10 17.14 -19.94
N THR A 214 25.00 18.26 -20.67
CA THR A 214 24.02 18.46 -21.74
C THR A 214 24.24 17.57 -22.97
N THR A 215 25.35 16.85 -23.03
CA THR A 215 25.71 15.94 -24.13
C THR A 215 25.77 14.47 -23.70
N ALA A 216 25.82 14.20 -22.39
CA ALA A 216 25.85 12.84 -21.88
C ALA A 216 24.44 12.23 -21.81
N THR A 217 24.27 11.05 -22.36
CA THR A 217 23.00 10.29 -22.23
C THR A 217 22.95 9.62 -20.87
N ALA A 218 21.78 9.66 -20.22
CA ALA A 218 21.46 8.89 -19.03
C ALA A 218 20.68 7.60 -19.40
N ASN A 219 20.46 6.74 -18.43
CA ASN A 219 19.57 5.59 -18.60
C ASN A 219 18.12 6.03 -18.34
N CYS A 220 17.39 6.35 -19.39
CA CYS A 220 16.01 6.83 -19.36
C CYS A 220 14.98 5.81 -19.85
N ASP A 221 15.30 4.53 -19.84
CA ASP A 221 14.29 3.49 -20.02
C ASP A 221 13.47 3.34 -18.74
N TYR A 222 12.28 3.92 -18.75
CA TYR A 222 11.34 3.91 -17.64
C TYR A 222 10.23 2.88 -17.79
N THR A 223 10.30 1.96 -18.75
CA THR A 223 9.26 0.93 -18.98
C THR A 223 8.94 0.12 -17.72
N LYS A 224 9.94 -0.15 -16.88
CA LYS A 224 9.80 -0.86 -15.60
C LYS A 224 9.83 0.04 -14.37
N LYS A 225 10.61 1.14 -14.41
CA LYS A 225 10.83 2.03 -13.27
C LYS A 225 9.89 3.24 -13.24
N GLY A 226 9.23 3.55 -14.36
CA GLY A 226 8.26 4.64 -14.44
C GLY A 226 6.94 4.32 -13.77
N ILE A 227 6.06 5.32 -13.69
CA ILE A 227 4.75 5.16 -13.03
C ILE A 227 3.85 4.26 -13.86
N GLN A 228 3.60 3.06 -13.37
CA GLN A 228 2.77 2.07 -14.04
C GLN A 228 1.30 2.51 -14.10
N SER A 229 0.58 2.06 -15.12
CA SER A 229 -0.79 2.53 -15.41
C SER A 229 -1.77 2.41 -14.25
N GLY A 230 -1.65 1.35 -13.45
CA GLY A 230 -2.51 1.14 -12.27
C GLY A 230 -2.34 2.18 -11.15
N TYR A 231 -1.23 2.94 -11.15
CA TYR A 231 -0.94 3.93 -10.11
C TYR A 231 -1.19 5.37 -10.56
N ARG A 232 -1.24 5.64 -11.87
CA ARG A 232 -1.38 7.02 -12.41
C ARG A 232 -2.63 7.73 -11.92
N GLY A 233 -3.75 7.02 -11.81
CA GLY A 233 -5.00 7.58 -11.31
C GLY A 233 -4.99 8.01 -9.84
N MET A 234 -3.94 7.63 -9.07
CA MET A 234 -3.75 8.05 -7.68
C MET A 234 -2.96 9.36 -7.59
N ILE A 235 -2.34 9.81 -8.68
CA ILE A 235 -1.54 11.04 -8.71
C ILE A 235 -2.44 12.21 -9.05
N ALA A 236 -2.50 13.18 -8.15
CA ALA A 236 -3.29 14.38 -8.36
C ALA A 236 -2.54 15.40 -9.22
N ASN A 237 -3.27 16.03 -10.15
CA ASN A 237 -2.77 17.20 -10.86
C ASN A 237 -2.85 18.41 -9.93
N VAL A 238 -1.70 18.93 -9.50
CA VAL A 238 -1.60 19.96 -8.48
C VAL A 238 -0.56 21.01 -8.84
N THR A 239 -0.68 22.17 -8.21
CA THR A 239 0.31 23.24 -8.27
C THR A 239 1.06 23.30 -6.94
N TRP A 240 2.40 23.25 -7.00
CA TRP A 240 3.26 23.37 -5.82
C TRP A 240 4.08 24.64 -5.85
N HIS A 241 4.34 25.18 -4.65
CA HIS A 241 5.40 26.17 -4.47
C HIS A 241 6.75 25.44 -4.55
N LEU A 242 7.56 25.77 -5.52
CA LEU A 242 8.87 25.16 -5.70
C LEU A 242 9.92 25.78 -4.78
N GLY A 243 9.63 26.97 -4.24
CA GLY A 243 10.63 27.81 -3.63
C GLY A 243 11.62 28.36 -4.67
N GLY A 244 12.68 28.98 -4.25
CA GLY A 244 13.72 29.48 -5.14
C GLY A 244 14.64 30.43 -4.41
N TYR A 245 15.74 30.82 -5.09
CA TYR A 245 16.74 31.72 -4.50
C TYR A 245 16.16 33.10 -4.15
N SER A 246 15.27 33.62 -4.98
CA SER A 246 14.68 34.96 -4.81
C SER A 246 13.22 34.95 -4.37
N SER A 247 12.55 33.82 -4.31
CA SER A 247 11.15 33.71 -3.92
C SER A 247 10.80 32.30 -3.43
N THR A 248 10.27 32.23 -2.22
CA THR A 248 9.71 31.00 -1.65
C THR A 248 8.31 30.70 -2.16
N SER A 249 7.67 31.65 -2.85
CA SER A 249 6.32 31.53 -3.39
C SER A 249 6.27 31.21 -4.89
N ALA A 250 7.40 30.95 -5.53
CA ALA A 250 7.42 30.51 -6.91
C ALA A 250 6.62 29.19 -7.06
N THR A 251 5.62 29.22 -7.95
CA THR A 251 4.75 28.08 -8.21
C THR A 251 5.00 27.51 -9.59
N SER A 252 4.85 26.21 -9.74
CA SER A 252 4.75 25.55 -11.03
C SER A 252 3.68 24.46 -10.93
N SER A 253 2.94 24.26 -12.01
CA SER A 253 2.12 23.06 -12.13
C SER A 253 3.04 21.84 -12.17
N ALA A 254 2.76 20.86 -11.32
CA ALA A 254 3.59 19.66 -11.24
C ALA A 254 3.40 18.73 -12.45
N PHE A 255 2.24 18.83 -13.13
CA PHE A 255 1.88 18.03 -14.31
C PHE A 255 1.13 18.87 -15.33
#